data_3b03dab6493e8dc2e3febaf0aa622c88
#
_entry.id   3b03dab6493e8dc2e3febaf0aa622c88
#
_cell.length_a   1.000
_cell.length_b   1.000
_cell.length_c   1.000
_cell.angle_alpha   90.00
_cell.angle_beta   90.00
_cell.angle_gamma   90.00
#
_symmetry.space_group_name_H-M   'P 1'
#
loop_
_entity.id
_entity.type
_entity.pdbx_description
1 polymer ?
#
loop_
_entity_poly.entity_id
_entity_poly.type
_entity_poly.pdbx_seq_one_letter_code
_entity_poly.pdbx_strand_id
1 'polypeptide(L)'
;MTHAVRFQHPRYTIRRKFFRFFGDAFHLYTDDGELALYSNMKRFRIREDIRLYADESQDQELLRISTRSIFDFAGAYDVHDSQNDEHVGTLRRSGFKSSFLRDHWTFLDSGGQEIGT
;
A
#
# COMPACT_ATOMS: atom_id res chain seq x y z
N MET A 1 7.70 -12.25 13.51
CA MET A 1 8.13 -10.84 13.40
C MET A 1 7.06 -9.93 13.99
N THR A 2 7.43 -9.02 14.88
CA THR A 2 6.48 -8.07 15.47
C THR A 2 6.12 -6.97 14.45
N HIS A 3 5.01 -6.26 14.72
CA HIS A 3 4.56 -5.17 13.86
C HIS A 3 5.64 -4.07 13.70
N ALA A 4 6.26 -3.67 14.81
CA ALA A 4 7.28 -2.60 14.78
C ALA A 4 8.55 -3.04 14.03
N VAL A 5 9.01 -4.27 14.26
CA VAL A 5 10.27 -4.78 13.68
C VAL A 5 10.17 -4.89 12.17
N ARG A 6 9.03 -5.33 11.62
CA ARG A 6 8.89 -5.51 10.18
C ARG A 6 8.97 -4.20 9.39
N PHE A 7 8.77 -3.05 10.05
CA PHE A 7 8.84 -1.74 9.41
C PHE A 7 10.14 -0.97 9.72
N GLN A 8 11.11 -1.61 10.37
CA GLN A 8 12.35 -0.96 10.79
C GLN A 8 13.58 -1.40 9.99
N HIS A 9 13.39 -1.75 8.72
CA HIS A 9 14.47 -2.14 7.85
C HIS A 9 14.83 -1.03 6.88
N PRO A 10 16.11 -0.89 6.49
CA PRO A 10 16.52 0.15 5.56
C PRO A 10 16.13 -0.14 4.12
N ARG A 11 15.85 -1.40 3.79
CA ARG A 11 15.52 -1.81 2.43
C ARG A 11 14.48 -2.91 2.42
N TYR A 12 13.67 -2.90 1.37
CA TYR A 12 12.66 -3.93 1.14
C TYR A 12 12.68 -4.33 -0.33
N THR A 13 12.36 -5.59 -0.58
CA THR A 13 12.21 -6.11 -1.93
C THR A 13 10.77 -6.51 -2.15
N ILE A 14 10.17 -5.97 -3.22
CA ILE A 14 8.80 -6.31 -3.61
C ILE A 14 8.84 -7.31 -4.74
N ARG A 15 8.16 -8.44 -4.58
CA ARG A 15 7.99 -9.44 -5.63
C ARG A 15 6.52 -9.56 -5.96
N ARG A 16 6.22 -9.52 -7.26
CA ARG A 16 4.88 -9.65 -7.78
C ARG A 16 4.70 -11.04 -8.37
N LYS A 17 3.60 -11.71 -7.98
CA LYS A 17 3.19 -12.96 -8.57
C LYS A 17 1.89 -12.73 -9.33
N PHE A 18 1.91 -12.98 -10.62
CA PHE A 18 0.77 -12.74 -11.49
C PHE A 18 -0.07 -14.01 -11.61
N PHE A 19 -1.38 -13.90 -11.35
CA PHE A 19 -2.34 -14.96 -11.56
C PHE A 19 -3.33 -14.52 -12.64
N ARG A 20 -3.45 -15.32 -13.69
CA ARG A 20 -4.23 -14.96 -14.87
C ARG A 20 -5.69 -14.62 -14.54
N PHE A 21 -6.32 -15.37 -13.63
CA PHE A 21 -7.74 -15.21 -13.30
C PHE A 21 -8.02 -14.63 -11.92
N PHE A 22 -7.03 -14.62 -11.03
CA PHE A 22 -7.26 -14.29 -9.62
C PHE A 22 -6.65 -12.96 -9.19
N GLY A 23 -6.01 -12.25 -10.12
CA GLY A 23 -5.34 -11.01 -9.80
C GLY A 23 -3.86 -11.21 -9.51
N ASP A 24 -3.29 -10.27 -8.77
CA ASP A 24 -1.87 -10.26 -8.45
C ASP A 24 -1.64 -10.47 -6.97
N ALA A 25 -0.56 -11.16 -6.65
CA ALA A 25 -0.08 -11.26 -5.28
C ALA A 25 1.27 -10.53 -5.17
N PHE A 26 1.45 -9.82 -4.07
CA PHE A 26 2.67 -9.09 -3.79
C PHE A 26 3.26 -9.56 -2.47
N HIS A 27 4.57 -9.81 -2.51
CA HIS A 27 5.34 -10.17 -1.31
C HIS A 27 6.38 -9.09 -1.08
N LEU A 28 6.39 -8.53 0.11
CA LEU A 28 7.39 -7.55 0.53
C LEU A 28 8.33 -8.21 1.51
N TYR A 29 9.61 -8.30 1.13
CA TYR A 29 10.66 -8.92 1.94
C TYR A 29 11.56 -7.86 2.55
N THR A 30 12.03 -8.13 3.77
CA THR A 30 13.06 -7.31 4.41
C THR A 30 14.41 -7.57 3.75
N ASP A 31 15.41 -6.75 4.11
CA ASP A 31 16.78 -6.95 3.65
C ASP A 31 17.40 -8.26 4.18
N ASP A 32 16.84 -8.82 5.24
CA ASP A 32 17.23 -10.13 5.79
C ASP A 32 16.54 -11.30 5.07
N GLY A 33 15.67 -11.03 4.13
CA GLY A 33 14.95 -12.06 3.36
C GLY A 33 13.69 -12.58 4.04
N GLU A 34 13.25 -11.97 5.13
CA GLU A 34 12.01 -12.35 5.82
C GLU A 34 10.80 -11.67 5.17
N LEU A 35 9.67 -12.35 5.16
CA LEU A 35 8.43 -11.77 4.64
C LEU A 35 7.89 -10.72 5.61
N ALA A 36 7.86 -9.48 5.17
CA ALA A 36 7.34 -8.37 5.97
C ALA A 36 5.85 -8.15 5.76
N LEU A 37 5.39 -8.21 4.51
CA LEU A 37 3.99 -7.98 4.16
C LEU A 37 3.60 -8.84 2.96
N TYR A 38 2.33 -9.19 2.91
CA TYR A 38 1.71 -9.90 1.80
C TYR A 38 0.43 -9.19 1.40
N SER A 39 0.18 -9.07 0.11
CA SER A 39 -1.06 -8.51 -0.42
C SER A 39 -1.57 -9.36 -1.58
N ASN A 40 -2.88 -9.58 -1.59
CA ASN A 40 -3.58 -10.26 -2.67
C ASN A 40 -4.57 -9.27 -3.28
N MET A 41 -4.24 -8.74 -4.45
CA MET A 41 -5.06 -7.75 -5.13
C MET A 41 -6.00 -8.42 -6.11
N LYS A 42 -7.29 -8.25 -5.89
CA LYS A 42 -8.32 -8.77 -6.79
C LYS A 42 -8.53 -7.85 -7.98
N ARG A 43 -8.85 -8.43 -9.12
CA ARG A 43 -9.16 -7.68 -10.33
C ARG A 43 -10.60 -7.16 -10.34
N PHE A 44 -10.86 -6.20 -11.21
CA PHE A 44 -12.21 -5.69 -11.53
C PHE A 44 -12.90 -5.01 -10.35
N ARG A 45 -12.14 -4.36 -9.50
CA ARG A 45 -12.72 -3.53 -8.46
C ARG A 45 -12.88 -2.10 -8.97
N ILE A 46 -14.03 -1.50 -8.70
CA ILE A 46 -14.30 -0.10 -9.03
C ILE A 46 -13.45 0.82 -8.15
N ARG A 47 -13.27 0.42 -6.90
CA ARG A 47 -12.51 1.18 -5.91
C ARG A 47 -11.34 0.34 -5.42
N GLU A 48 -10.17 0.97 -5.34
CA GLU A 48 -9.00 0.31 -4.79
C GLU A 48 -9.21 0.02 -3.31
N ASP A 49 -8.97 -1.22 -2.93
CA ASP A 49 -9.05 -1.67 -1.54
C ASP A 49 -7.94 -2.69 -1.34
N ILE A 50 -6.78 -2.17 -0.94
CA ILE A 50 -5.57 -2.96 -0.80
C ILE A 50 -5.37 -3.28 0.66
N ARG A 51 -5.27 -4.57 0.99
CA ARG A 51 -5.05 -5.02 2.35
C ARG A 51 -3.69 -5.71 2.43
N LEU A 52 -2.92 -5.35 3.44
CA LEU A 52 -1.58 -5.86 3.64
C LEU A 52 -1.57 -6.72 4.89
N TYR A 53 -1.18 -7.98 4.72
CA TYR A 53 -1.21 -9.00 5.77
C TYR A 53 0.19 -9.34 6.23
N ALA A 54 0.28 -9.95 7.41
CA ALA A 54 1.55 -10.41 7.97
C ALA A 54 2.19 -11.49 7.11
N ASP A 55 1.38 -12.40 6.54
CA ASP A 55 1.83 -13.51 5.71
C ASP A 55 0.71 -14.00 4.79
N GLU A 56 0.99 -15.05 4.04
CA GLU A 56 0.07 -15.60 3.03
C GLU A 56 -1.20 -16.22 3.63
N SER A 57 -1.23 -16.52 4.93
CA SER A 57 -2.42 -17.05 5.59
C SER A 57 -3.54 -16.04 5.65
N GLN A 58 -3.23 -14.75 5.57
CA GLN A 58 -4.17 -13.64 5.66
C GLN A 58 -4.92 -13.59 7.00
N ASP A 59 -4.34 -14.16 8.03
CA ASP A 59 -4.97 -14.19 9.37
C ASP A 59 -4.84 -12.88 10.10
N GLN A 60 -3.79 -12.11 9.79
CA GLN A 60 -3.53 -10.84 10.46
C GLN A 60 -3.35 -9.73 9.45
N GLU A 61 -4.34 -8.86 9.34
CA GLU A 61 -4.27 -7.66 8.52
C GLU A 61 -3.51 -6.58 9.31
N LEU A 62 -2.48 -6.00 8.68
CA LEU A 62 -1.64 -4.98 9.31
C LEU A 62 -1.97 -3.58 8.84
N LEU A 63 -2.18 -3.41 7.53
CA LEU A 63 -2.47 -2.12 6.93
C LEU A 63 -3.58 -2.25 5.90
N ARG A 64 -4.32 -1.18 5.73
CA ARG A 64 -5.34 -1.06 4.69
C ARG A 64 -5.12 0.21 3.92
N ILE A 65 -5.12 0.10 2.58
CA ILE A 65 -4.98 1.23 1.68
C ILE A 65 -6.26 1.30 0.84
N SER A 66 -6.92 2.45 0.86
CA SER A 66 -8.17 2.63 0.15
C SER A 66 -8.23 3.99 -0.54
N THR A 67 -8.96 4.06 -1.65
CA THR A 67 -9.22 5.32 -2.32
C THR A 67 -10.31 6.08 -1.58
N ARG A 68 -10.22 7.41 -1.57
CA ARG A 68 -11.24 8.26 -0.97
C ARG A 68 -12.53 8.23 -1.79
N SER A 69 -12.38 8.25 -3.12
CA SER A 69 -13.53 8.32 -4.03
C SER A 69 -13.19 7.69 -5.37
N ILE A 70 -14.17 7.02 -5.98
CA ILE A 70 -14.04 6.51 -7.34
C ILE A 70 -13.97 7.64 -8.37
N PHE A 71 -14.35 8.85 -7.98
CA PHE A 71 -14.34 10.03 -8.86
C PHE A 71 -13.09 10.89 -8.68
N ASP A 72 -12.14 10.46 -7.84
CA ASP A 72 -10.90 11.19 -7.64
C ASP A 72 -9.88 10.80 -8.70
N PHE A 73 -9.82 11.59 -9.76
CA PHE A 73 -8.90 11.36 -10.87
C PHE A 73 -7.43 11.60 -10.50
N ALA A 74 -7.17 12.38 -9.46
CA ALA A 74 -5.82 12.58 -8.97
C ALA A 74 -5.27 11.36 -8.26
N GLY A 75 -6.17 10.55 -7.67
CA GLY A 75 -5.76 9.33 -6.99
C GLY A 75 -5.19 9.59 -5.61
N ALA A 76 -6.05 9.78 -4.62
CA ALA A 76 -5.64 9.87 -3.23
C ALA A 76 -5.94 8.53 -2.53
N TYR A 77 -4.92 7.98 -1.88
CA TYR A 77 -5.01 6.70 -1.19
C TYR A 77 -4.72 6.90 0.28
N ASP A 78 -5.70 6.59 1.13
CA ASP A 78 -5.53 6.69 2.57
C ASP A 78 -5.02 5.38 3.14
N VAL A 79 -4.00 5.47 3.98
CA VAL A 79 -3.37 4.32 4.63
C VAL A 79 -3.82 4.29 6.09
N HIS A 80 -4.40 3.17 6.50
CA HIS A 80 -4.86 2.95 7.87
C HIS A 80 -4.12 1.77 8.50
N ASP A 81 -3.81 1.91 9.77
CA ASP A 81 -3.32 0.80 10.59
C ASP A 81 -4.53 -0.06 10.97
N SER A 82 -4.55 -1.30 10.50
CA SER A 82 -5.71 -2.18 10.71
C SER A 82 -5.87 -2.63 12.15
N GLN A 83 -4.83 -2.53 12.97
CA GLN A 83 -4.89 -2.97 14.36
C GLN A 83 -5.65 -1.99 15.25
N ASN A 84 -5.59 -0.69 14.96
CA ASN A 84 -6.23 0.34 15.75
C ASN A 84 -7.10 1.30 14.92
N ASP A 85 -7.20 1.04 13.61
CA ASP A 85 -7.96 1.85 12.66
C ASP A 85 -7.50 3.32 12.60
N GLU A 86 -6.25 3.59 12.96
CA GLU A 86 -5.69 4.93 12.86
C GLU A 86 -5.28 5.25 11.43
N HIS A 87 -5.55 6.48 11.01
CA HIS A 87 -5.07 6.99 9.73
C HIS A 87 -3.57 7.28 9.84
N VAL A 88 -2.76 6.49 9.13
CA VAL A 88 -1.31 6.61 9.15
C VAL A 88 -0.83 7.74 8.26
N GLY A 89 -1.44 7.88 7.08
CA GLY A 89 -1.05 8.89 6.13
C GLY A 89 -1.80 8.74 4.82
N THR A 90 -1.38 9.54 3.84
CA THR A 90 -2.01 9.56 2.51
C THR A 90 -0.94 9.54 1.43
N LEU A 91 -1.18 8.73 0.39
CA LEU A 91 -0.40 8.72 -0.83
C LEU A 91 -1.21 9.46 -1.89
N ARG A 92 -0.69 10.58 -2.39
CA ARG A 92 -1.40 11.38 -3.37
C ARG A 92 -0.65 11.43 -4.69
N ARG A 93 -1.31 11.01 -5.74
CA ARG A 93 -0.77 11.09 -7.09
C ARG A 93 -1.15 12.44 -7.70
N SER A 94 -0.19 13.15 -8.26
CA SER A 94 -0.43 14.41 -8.97
C SER A 94 -0.96 14.11 -10.36
N GLY A 95 -2.28 14.23 -10.55
CA GLY A 95 -2.94 13.84 -11.79
C GLY A 95 -2.40 14.54 -13.03
N PHE A 96 -2.18 15.85 -12.95
CA PHE A 96 -1.69 16.63 -14.10
C PHE A 96 -0.25 16.26 -14.46
N LYS A 97 0.65 16.24 -13.47
CA LYS A 97 2.06 15.92 -13.69
C LYS A 97 2.25 14.47 -14.12
N SER A 98 1.48 13.56 -13.54
CA SER A 98 1.56 12.15 -13.84
C SER A 98 1.11 11.82 -15.26
N SER A 99 0.27 12.66 -15.85
CA SER A 99 -0.28 12.40 -17.18
C SER A 99 0.70 12.63 -18.31
N PHE A 100 1.78 13.38 -18.09
CA PHE A 100 2.65 13.83 -19.16
C PHE A 100 4.00 13.13 -19.25
N LEU A 101 4.74 13.03 -18.14
CA LEU A 101 6.10 12.57 -18.20
C LEU A 101 6.35 11.30 -17.39
N ARG A 102 5.93 11.30 -16.16
CA ARG A 102 6.09 10.18 -15.22
C ARG A 102 5.22 10.43 -14.01
N ASP A 103 4.95 9.37 -13.27
CA ASP A 103 4.16 9.47 -12.06
C ASP A 103 4.88 10.31 -11.02
N HIS A 104 4.11 11.19 -10.37
CA HIS A 104 4.58 12.00 -9.28
C HIS A 104 3.69 11.75 -8.06
N TRP A 105 4.30 11.30 -6.98
CA TRP A 105 3.59 10.96 -5.75
C TRP A 105 4.05 11.85 -4.61
N THR A 106 3.09 12.25 -3.78
CA THR A 106 3.34 13.01 -2.56
C THR A 106 2.89 12.19 -1.37
N PHE A 107 3.72 12.12 -0.34
CA PHE A 107 3.41 11.40 0.89
C PHE A 107 3.05 12.39 1.97
N LEU A 108 1.86 12.21 2.55
CA LEU A 108 1.34 13.08 3.60
C LEU A 108 1.22 12.30 4.90
N ASP A 109 1.50 12.95 6.03
CA ASP A 109 1.26 12.34 7.34
C ASP A 109 -0.23 12.38 7.70
N SER A 110 -0.58 11.89 8.88
CA SER A 110 -1.98 11.83 9.32
C SER A 110 -2.63 13.21 9.48
N GLY A 111 -1.83 14.24 9.67
CA GLY A 111 -2.29 15.63 9.75
C GLY A 111 -2.38 16.34 8.42
N GLY A 112 -2.04 15.66 7.31
CA GLY A 112 -2.06 16.23 5.97
C GLY A 112 -0.79 16.99 5.60
N GLN A 113 0.25 16.91 6.39
CA GLN A 113 1.53 17.56 6.12
C GLN A 113 2.38 16.70 5.20
N GLU A 114 2.97 17.32 4.18
CA GLU A 114 3.86 16.62 3.25
C GLU A 114 5.15 16.17 3.93
N ILE A 115 5.47 14.87 3.81
CA ILE A 115 6.66 14.28 4.41
C ILE A 115 7.62 13.69 3.37
N GLY A 116 7.23 13.66 2.08
CA GLY A 116 8.08 13.14 1.03
C GLY A 116 7.41 13.16 -0.33
N THR A 117 8.20 12.86 -1.34
CA THR A 117 7.75 12.73 -2.73
C THR A 117 8.39 11.53 -3.40
#